data_59b42858059284dc8d11f41caf9ad252
#
_entry.id   59b42858059284dc8d11f41caf9ad252
#
_cell.length_a   1.000
_cell.length_b   1.000
_cell.length_c   1.000
_cell.angle_alpha   90.00
_cell.angle_beta   90.00
_cell.angle_gamma   90.00
#
_symmetry.space_group_name_H-M   'P 1'
#
loop_
_entity.id
_entity.type
_entity.pdbx_description
1 polymer ?
#
loop_
_entity_poly.entity_id
_entity_poly.type
_entity_poly.pdbx_seq_one_letter_code
_entity_poly.pdbx_strand_id
1 'polypeptide(L)'
;MKFTKMHGCGNDYIYINGFTEKIPQDKKPELVRRISDRHFGIGGDGAIFINPSAAADFEMEMYNADGSRAEMCGNGIRCVAKYVYDNGLTNKTDISVISCGQTKYLQLFLKDGKVDTVRVNMGAPELRPEYIPVLPAGELKNGSEKNLSRAGDEKVKNSARMLGQENAENRSAGTIGQEAAGNEAVMNAPITVQGKEYKMTCVSMGNPHAVIFVDDVTNLEIGQIGPYFENHKRFPKRINTEFVKVLDRHTVQMRVWERGTGETLACGTGCCATAVACILNDLTDDTVTVKLLGGEIEITWDRDANLVYMTGPAVTVFEGEYPVGGSD
;
A
#
# COMPACT_ATOMS: atom_id res chain seq x y z
N MET A 1 4.76 20.84 20.85
CA MET A 1 4.54 19.45 20.38
C MET A 1 5.84 18.93 19.80
N LYS A 2 6.36 17.84 20.34
CA LYS A 2 7.52 17.14 19.79
C LYS A 2 7.11 16.28 18.60
N PHE A 3 7.96 16.20 17.60
CA PHE A 3 7.74 15.40 16.42
C PHE A 3 9.05 14.81 15.89
N THR A 4 8.93 13.76 15.09
CA THR A 4 10.02 13.17 14.30
C THR A 4 9.61 13.15 12.84
N LYS A 5 10.46 13.68 11.96
CA LYS A 5 10.29 13.59 10.52
C LYS A 5 10.94 12.30 10.03
N MET A 6 10.16 11.45 9.33
CA MET A 6 10.67 10.17 8.81
C MET A 6 10.11 9.91 7.41
N HIS A 7 10.77 9.04 6.66
CA HIS A 7 10.26 8.54 5.39
C HIS A 7 10.57 7.06 5.16
N GLY A 8 9.72 6.41 4.35
CA GLY A 8 9.97 5.12 3.72
C GLY A 8 10.00 5.32 2.22
N CYS A 9 11.17 5.19 1.58
CA CYS A 9 11.35 5.38 0.14
C CYS A 9 10.79 6.72 -0.38
N GLY A 10 11.08 7.83 0.31
CA GLY A 10 10.66 9.17 -0.09
C GLY A 10 9.24 9.57 0.31
N ASN A 11 8.36 8.65 0.67
CA ASN A 11 7.05 8.96 1.21
C ASN A 11 7.20 9.40 2.67
N ASP A 12 7.04 10.70 2.94
CA ASP A 12 7.51 11.39 4.12
C ASP A 12 6.39 11.91 5.02
N TYR A 13 6.40 11.49 6.29
CA TYR A 13 5.39 11.85 7.28
C TYR A 13 6.00 12.49 8.53
N ILE A 14 5.14 13.20 9.27
CA ILE A 14 5.43 13.77 10.58
C ILE A 14 4.89 12.79 11.64
N TYR A 15 5.79 12.22 12.45
CA TYR A 15 5.44 11.23 13.48
C TYR A 15 5.29 11.90 14.83
N ILE A 16 4.17 11.67 15.49
CA ILE A 16 3.81 12.26 16.76
C ILE A 16 3.56 11.16 17.79
N ASN A 17 4.26 11.23 18.91
CA ASN A 17 4.12 10.27 19.99
C ASN A 17 2.82 10.52 20.79
N GLY A 18 1.78 9.77 20.50
CA GLY A 18 0.48 9.85 21.18
C GLY A 18 0.50 9.37 22.65
N PHE A 19 1.62 8.78 23.14
CA PHE A 19 1.78 8.50 24.57
C PHE A 19 2.05 9.78 25.36
N THR A 20 2.75 10.74 24.78
CA THR A 20 3.16 12.01 25.42
C THR A 20 2.41 13.22 24.90
N GLU A 21 2.15 13.31 23.60
CA GLU A 21 1.47 14.41 22.95
C GLU A 21 -0.05 14.16 22.87
N LYS A 22 -0.81 14.78 23.75
CA LYS A 22 -2.27 14.58 23.86
C LYS A 22 -3.04 15.62 23.05
N ILE A 23 -3.12 15.41 21.74
CA ILE A 23 -3.87 16.28 20.83
C ILE A 23 -5.34 15.82 20.77
N PRO A 24 -6.33 16.69 21.07
CA PRO A 24 -7.75 16.38 20.93
C PRO A 24 -8.09 15.93 19.51
N GLN A 25 -8.96 14.92 19.39
CA GLN A 25 -9.30 14.28 18.11
C GLN A 25 -9.85 15.27 17.09
N ASP A 26 -10.68 16.21 17.53
CA ASP A 26 -11.28 17.26 16.70
C ASP A 26 -10.26 18.29 16.20
N LYS A 27 -9.11 18.41 16.84
CA LYS A 27 -8.04 19.35 16.47
C LYS A 27 -7.00 18.75 15.53
N LYS A 28 -6.92 17.42 15.43
CA LYS A 28 -5.92 16.74 14.59
C LYS A 28 -6.02 17.11 13.10
N PRO A 29 -7.19 17.16 12.44
CA PRO A 29 -7.29 17.49 11.01
C PRO A 29 -6.72 18.88 10.68
N GLU A 30 -7.03 19.89 11.49
CA GLU A 30 -6.52 21.24 11.29
C GLU A 30 -5.02 21.35 11.57
N LEU A 31 -4.57 20.75 12.68
CA LEU A 31 -3.15 20.68 13.01
C LEU A 31 -2.36 20.04 11.88
N VAL A 32 -2.84 18.88 11.34
CA VAL A 32 -2.14 18.17 10.27
C VAL A 32 -2.05 19.01 9.01
N ARG A 33 -3.13 19.69 8.57
CA ARG A 33 -3.06 20.61 7.42
C ARG A 33 -1.95 21.66 7.61
N ARG A 34 -1.87 22.26 8.79
CA ARG A 34 -0.90 23.30 9.09
C ARG A 34 0.53 22.78 9.13
N ILE A 35 0.79 21.66 9.83
CA ILE A 35 2.15 21.12 9.94
C ILE A 35 2.64 20.44 8.68
N SER A 36 1.74 19.93 7.82
CA SER A 36 2.10 19.25 6.57
C SER A 36 2.47 20.22 5.44
N ASP A 37 2.14 21.49 5.56
CA ASP A 37 2.53 22.51 4.57
C ASP A 37 4.06 22.56 4.45
N ARG A 38 4.56 22.44 3.19
CA ARG A 38 6.01 22.35 2.91
C ARG A 38 6.72 23.72 2.93
N HIS A 39 5.95 24.82 2.98
CA HIS A 39 6.48 26.17 2.99
C HIS A 39 6.32 26.86 4.35
N PHE A 40 5.20 26.60 5.03
CA PHE A 40 4.83 27.29 6.27
C PHE A 40 4.75 26.37 7.49
N GLY A 41 4.85 25.07 7.29
CA GLY A 41 4.84 24.04 8.34
C GLY A 41 6.15 23.29 8.45
N ILE A 42 6.07 22.06 8.94
CA ILE A 42 7.18 21.11 8.97
C ILE A 42 7.37 20.51 7.55
N GLY A 43 6.27 20.38 6.82
CA GLY A 43 6.22 19.79 5.48
C GLY A 43 6.18 18.28 5.48
N GLY A 44 5.26 17.69 4.72
CA GLY A 44 5.14 16.25 4.56
C GLY A 44 3.89 15.82 3.84
N ASP A 45 3.79 14.52 3.51
CA ASP A 45 2.61 13.92 2.90
C ASP A 45 1.44 13.79 3.90
N GLY A 46 1.70 14.09 5.18
CA GLY A 46 0.75 14.07 6.26
C GLY A 46 1.38 13.86 7.63
N ALA A 47 0.59 13.40 8.59
CA ALA A 47 1.05 13.08 9.94
C ALA A 47 0.54 11.73 10.42
N ILE A 48 1.34 11.06 11.23
CA ILE A 48 1.05 9.78 11.86
C ILE A 48 1.17 9.93 13.37
N PHE A 49 0.07 9.66 14.07
CA PHE A 49 0.05 9.57 15.52
C PHE A 49 0.26 8.11 15.93
N ILE A 50 1.24 7.87 16.79
CA ILE A 50 1.54 6.55 17.35
C ILE A 50 0.89 6.48 18.72
N ASN A 51 -0.19 5.72 18.81
CA ASN A 51 -1.03 5.65 20.00
C ASN A 51 -0.85 4.32 20.76
N PRO A 52 -1.15 4.30 22.07
CA PRO A 52 -1.33 3.03 22.79
C PRO A 52 -2.52 2.26 22.21
N SER A 53 -2.45 0.93 22.24
CA SER A 53 -3.54 0.05 21.83
C SER A 53 -3.86 -0.98 22.93
N ALA A 54 -5.14 -1.37 23.05
CA ALA A 54 -5.55 -2.46 23.92
C ALA A 54 -5.51 -3.83 23.22
N ALA A 55 -5.47 -3.85 21.87
CA ALA A 55 -5.59 -5.06 21.07
C ALA A 55 -4.33 -5.38 20.25
N ALA A 56 -3.32 -4.51 20.28
CA ALA A 56 -2.02 -4.70 19.63
C ALA A 56 -0.92 -4.01 20.47
N ASP A 57 0.34 -4.11 20.05
CA ASP A 57 1.41 -3.39 20.73
C ASP A 57 1.24 -1.87 20.55
N PHE A 58 0.81 -1.42 19.35
CA PHE A 58 0.59 -0.02 19.03
C PHE A 58 -0.58 0.18 18.07
N GLU A 59 -1.07 1.44 18.00
CA GLU A 59 -2.02 1.89 16.98
C GLU A 59 -1.41 3.04 16.17
N MET A 60 -1.51 2.91 14.84
CA MET A 60 -1.13 3.93 13.88
C MET A 60 -2.37 4.69 13.41
N GLU A 61 -2.45 5.95 13.76
CA GLU A 61 -3.51 6.86 13.32
C GLU A 61 -2.94 7.86 12.32
N MET A 62 -3.36 7.75 11.05
CA MET A 62 -2.77 8.46 9.94
C MET A 62 -3.72 9.49 9.34
N TYR A 63 -3.17 10.64 8.98
CA TYR A 63 -3.84 11.73 8.26
C TYR A 63 -3.02 12.14 7.04
N ASN A 64 -3.70 12.41 5.92
CA ASN A 64 -3.12 13.05 4.75
C ASN A 64 -2.82 14.53 5.00
N ALA A 65 -2.03 15.16 4.14
CA ALA A 65 -1.68 16.57 4.26
C ALA A 65 -2.90 17.52 4.27
N ASP A 66 -4.02 17.12 3.66
CA ASP A 66 -5.28 17.89 3.67
C ASP A 66 -6.10 17.74 4.97
N GLY A 67 -5.58 16.97 5.94
CA GLY A 67 -6.23 16.67 7.21
C GLY A 67 -7.29 15.57 7.15
N SER A 68 -7.53 14.95 6.00
CA SER A 68 -8.42 13.79 5.92
C SER A 68 -7.79 12.56 6.58
N ARG A 69 -8.63 11.70 7.17
CA ARG A 69 -8.17 10.39 7.67
C ARG A 69 -7.71 9.55 6.48
N ALA A 70 -6.53 9.00 6.61
CA ALA A 70 -5.99 8.07 5.62
C ALA A 70 -6.17 6.63 6.06
N GLU A 71 -6.17 5.75 5.08
CA GLU A 71 -6.20 4.32 5.28
C GLU A 71 -4.79 3.79 5.66
N MET A 72 -4.43 2.60 5.22
CA MET A 72 -3.13 2.00 5.52
C MET A 72 -2.04 2.51 4.57
N CYS A 73 -0.88 2.87 5.11
CA CYS A 73 0.33 3.20 4.35
C CYS A 73 1.48 2.25 4.74
N GLY A 74 1.89 1.39 3.80
CA GLY A 74 2.98 0.44 4.03
C GLY A 74 4.32 1.10 4.34
N ASN A 75 4.59 2.27 3.73
CA ASN A 75 5.79 3.06 4.03
C ASN A 75 5.70 3.66 5.44
N GLY A 76 4.55 4.23 5.79
CA GLY A 76 4.31 4.83 7.10
C GLY A 76 4.43 3.85 8.25
N ILE A 77 3.89 2.63 8.11
CA ILE A 77 3.91 1.64 9.20
C ILE A 77 5.33 1.12 9.50
N ARG A 78 6.23 1.05 8.48
CA ARG A 78 7.64 0.71 8.72
C ARG A 78 8.33 1.76 9.59
N CYS A 79 8.04 3.03 9.34
CA CYS A 79 8.56 4.13 10.16
C CYS A 79 7.98 4.11 11.58
N VAL A 80 6.70 3.71 11.76
CA VAL A 80 6.13 3.49 13.11
C VAL A 80 6.94 2.44 13.85
N ALA A 81 7.24 1.29 13.23
CA ALA A 81 8.03 0.23 13.83
C ALA A 81 9.43 0.70 14.26
N LYS A 82 10.12 1.42 13.36
CA LYS A 82 11.42 2.03 13.70
C LYS A 82 11.30 3.02 14.83
N TYR A 83 10.30 3.91 14.78
CA TYR A 83 10.09 4.92 15.81
C TYR A 83 9.95 4.30 17.20
N VAL A 84 9.04 3.30 17.35
CA VAL A 84 8.74 2.73 18.67
C VAL A 84 9.92 1.96 19.27
N TYR A 85 10.72 1.30 18.41
CA TYR A 85 11.92 0.60 18.87
C TYR A 85 13.05 1.58 19.22
N ASP A 86 13.40 2.45 18.29
CA ASP A 86 14.56 3.36 18.42
C ASP A 86 14.38 4.38 19.56
N ASN A 87 13.13 4.70 19.91
CA ASN A 87 12.79 5.59 21.01
C ASN A 87 12.46 4.85 22.34
N GLY A 88 12.69 3.54 22.40
CA GLY A 88 12.54 2.75 23.64
C GLY A 88 11.11 2.55 24.12
N LEU A 89 10.10 2.71 23.25
CA LEU A 89 8.71 2.36 23.58
C LEU A 89 8.49 0.85 23.58
N THR A 90 9.36 0.08 22.93
CA THR A 90 9.44 -1.39 22.99
C THR A 90 10.87 -1.86 22.79
N ASN A 91 11.17 -3.07 23.24
CA ASN A 91 12.40 -3.82 22.94
C ASN A 91 12.11 -5.07 22.09
N LYS A 92 10.86 -5.26 21.64
CA LYS A 92 10.47 -6.38 20.79
C LYS A 92 10.90 -6.12 19.36
N THR A 93 11.36 -7.16 18.66
CA THR A 93 11.64 -7.16 17.21
C THR A 93 10.48 -7.65 16.38
N ASP A 94 9.50 -8.31 17.01
CA ASP A 94 8.25 -8.73 16.41
C ASP A 94 7.12 -7.98 17.11
N ILE A 95 6.43 -7.12 16.39
CA ILE A 95 5.38 -6.26 16.92
C ILE A 95 4.11 -6.32 16.09
N SER A 96 3.02 -5.96 16.72
CA SER A 96 1.72 -5.78 16.06
C SER A 96 1.30 -4.31 16.11
N VAL A 97 0.77 -3.81 14.99
CA VAL A 97 0.29 -2.43 14.86
C VAL A 97 -1.10 -2.44 14.24
N ILE A 98 -2.08 -1.81 14.91
CA ILE A 98 -3.39 -1.56 14.32
C ILE A 98 -3.30 -0.34 13.40
N SER A 99 -3.79 -0.49 12.17
CA SER A 99 -4.00 0.61 11.22
C SER A 99 -5.36 0.45 10.57
N CYS A 100 -6.22 1.46 10.66
CA CYS A 100 -7.60 1.42 10.16
C CYS A 100 -8.39 0.18 10.58
N GLY A 101 -8.28 -0.22 11.84
CA GLY A 101 -8.99 -1.37 12.39
C GLY A 101 -8.44 -2.74 11.99
N GLN A 102 -7.35 -2.79 11.23
CA GLN A 102 -6.67 -4.03 10.85
C GLN A 102 -5.34 -4.16 11.60
N THR A 103 -5.09 -5.32 12.19
CA THR A 103 -3.79 -5.63 12.79
C THR A 103 -2.80 -6.05 11.71
N LYS A 104 -1.63 -5.40 11.70
CA LYS A 104 -0.49 -5.77 10.88
C LYS A 104 0.63 -6.28 11.78
N TYR A 105 1.31 -7.34 11.32
CA TYR A 105 2.45 -7.94 12.00
C TYR A 105 3.73 -7.51 11.30
N LEU A 106 4.68 -7.04 12.09
CA LEU A 106 5.93 -6.47 11.61
C LEU A 106 7.11 -7.14 12.29
N GLN A 107 8.15 -7.41 11.52
CA GLN A 107 9.44 -7.89 11.99
C GLN A 107 10.51 -6.83 11.72
N LEU A 108 11.26 -6.49 12.77
CA LEU A 108 12.28 -5.46 12.74
C LEU A 108 13.67 -6.10 12.61
N PHE A 109 14.45 -5.64 11.64
CA PHE A 109 15.83 -6.04 11.47
C PHE A 109 16.75 -4.92 11.96
N LEU A 110 17.68 -5.28 12.83
CA LEU A 110 18.54 -4.32 13.53
C LEU A 110 19.93 -4.28 12.92
N LYS A 111 20.49 -3.08 12.86
CA LYS A 111 21.89 -2.82 12.57
C LYS A 111 22.40 -1.79 13.57
N ASP A 112 23.52 -2.09 14.23
CA ASP A 112 24.14 -1.21 15.24
C ASP A 112 23.17 -0.76 16.36
N GLY A 113 22.25 -1.66 16.76
CA GLY A 113 21.29 -1.41 17.84
C GLY A 113 20.09 -0.55 17.45
N LYS A 114 19.93 -0.20 16.19
CA LYS A 114 18.81 0.56 15.62
C LYS A 114 18.11 -0.24 14.53
N VAL A 115 16.83 0.07 14.28
CA VAL A 115 16.09 -0.55 13.18
C VAL A 115 16.66 -0.05 11.85
N ASP A 116 17.08 -1.00 11.01
CA ASP A 116 17.56 -0.76 9.64
C ASP A 116 16.43 -0.96 8.63
N THR A 117 15.84 -2.16 8.62
CA THR A 117 14.71 -2.49 7.76
C THR A 117 13.57 -3.10 8.54
N VAL A 118 12.36 -3.05 7.97
CA VAL A 118 11.15 -3.61 8.57
C VAL A 118 10.43 -4.46 7.54
N ARG A 119 10.10 -5.70 7.91
CA ARG A 119 9.26 -6.62 7.17
C ARG A 119 7.83 -6.50 7.65
N VAL A 120 6.91 -6.26 6.73
CA VAL A 120 5.47 -6.11 7.00
C VAL A 120 4.71 -7.25 6.33
N ASN A 121 3.84 -7.95 7.05
CA ASN A 121 2.87 -8.86 6.46
C ASN A 121 1.75 -8.05 5.81
N MET A 122 1.73 -8.04 4.48
CA MET A 122 0.75 -7.29 3.69
C MET A 122 -0.56 -8.06 3.48
N GLY A 123 -0.61 -9.35 3.81
CA GLY A 123 -1.76 -10.24 3.62
C GLY A 123 -1.73 -10.96 2.28
N ALA A 124 -2.84 -11.64 1.97
CA ALA A 124 -2.99 -12.37 0.72
C ALA A 124 -3.32 -11.43 -0.45
N PRO A 125 -2.76 -11.67 -1.65
CA PRO A 125 -3.18 -10.96 -2.85
C PRO A 125 -4.56 -11.45 -3.29
N GLU A 126 -5.42 -10.54 -3.74
CA GLU A 126 -6.70 -10.88 -4.36
C GLU A 126 -6.55 -10.80 -5.88
N LEU A 127 -6.88 -11.90 -6.57
CA LEU A 127 -6.72 -12.05 -8.01
C LEU A 127 -8.05 -12.10 -8.77
N ARG A 128 -9.16 -12.27 -8.07
CA ARG A 128 -10.49 -12.37 -8.69
C ARG A 128 -10.96 -11.00 -9.21
N PRO A 129 -11.31 -10.89 -10.50
CA PRO A 129 -11.62 -9.61 -11.15
C PRO A 129 -12.72 -8.79 -10.46
N GLU A 130 -13.74 -9.45 -9.92
CA GLU A 130 -14.87 -8.80 -9.23
C GLU A 130 -14.46 -8.10 -7.92
N TYR A 131 -13.38 -8.56 -7.27
CA TYR A 131 -12.85 -7.95 -6.04
C TYR A 131 -11.74 -6.93 -6.30
N ILE A 132 -11.17 -6.91 -7.53
CA ILE A 132 -10.18 -5.90 -7.97
C ILE A 132 -10.85 -4.60 -8.45
N PRO A 133 -12.04 -4.45 -8.67
CA PRO A 133 -13.08 -4.50 -9.65
C PRO A 133 -12.61 -4.15 -11.09
N VAL A 134 -12.43 -5.19 -11.90
CA VAL A 134 -12.01 -5.09 -13.31
C VAL A 134 -13.08 -5.71 -14.21
N LEU A 135 -13.56 -4.96 -15.19
CA LEU A 135 -14.54 -5.47 -16.14
C LEU A 135 -13.87 -6.32 -17.25
N PRO A 136 -14.47 -7.46 -17.63
CA PRO A 136 -14.01 -8.25 -18.77
C PRO A 136 -14.02 -7.46 -20.08
N ALA A 137 -13.12 -7.76 -20.99
CA ALA A 137 -13.02 -7.06 -22.29
C ALA A 137 -14.32 -7.17 -23.14
N GLY A 138 -15.10 -8.25 -22.98
CA GLY A 138 -16.35 -8.49 -23.71
C GLY A 138 -17.56 -7.67 -23.23
N GLU A 139 -17.60 -7.27 -21.98
CA GLU A 139 -18.74 -6.53 -21.40
C GLU A 139 -18.81 -5.05 -21.83
N LEU A 140 -17.76 -4.53 -22.42
CA LEU A 140 -17.70 -3.15 -22.90
C LEU A 140 -18.52 -2.90 -24.18
N LYS A 141 -19.10 -3.93 -24.81
CA LYS A 141 -19.84 -3.83 -26.07
C LYS A 141 -21.34 -3.56 -25.89
N ASN A 142 -21.90 -3.72 -24.70
CA ASN A 142 -23.33 -3.51 -24.44
C ASN A 142 -23.50 -2.40 -23.40
N GLY A 143 -23.92 -1.23 -23.88
CA GLY A 143 -24.30 -0.11 -23.03
C GLY A 143 -25.47 -0.47 -22.12
N SER A 144 -25.21 -0.66 -20.83
CA SER A 144 -26.21 -0.61 -19.80
C SER A 144 -25.59 -0.04 -18.52
N GLU A 145 -25.77 1.26 -18.34
CA GLU A 145 -25.40 2.03 -17.12
C GLU A 145 -26.34 1.75 -15.93
N LYS A 146 -26.98 0.59 -15.85
CA LYS A 146 -27.90 0.32 -14.74
C LYS A 146 -27.48 -0.95 -14.00
N ASN A 147 -27.12 -0.79 -12.72
CA ASN A 147 -27.07 -1.76 -11.62
C ASN A 147 -25.72 -2.16 -10.99
N LEU A 148 -24.60 -1.42 -11.17
CA LEU A 148 -23.37 -1.76 -10.42
C LEU A 148 -23.22 -1.06 -9.05
N SER A 149 -24.02 -0.02 -8.76
CA SER A 149 -23.89 0.76 -7.52
C SER A 149 -24.46 0.09 -6.26
N ARG A 150 -25.25 -0.97 -6.37
CA ARG A 150 -25.88 -1.63 -5.21
C ARG A 150 -25.27 -2.98 -4.80
N ALA A 151 -24.66 -3.71 -5.71
CA ALA A 151 -24.16 -5.05 -5.41
C ALA A 151 -22.74 -5.07 -4.77
N GLY A 152 -21.91 -4.05 -5.05
CA GLY A 152 -20.54 -3.97 -4.54
C GLY A 152 -20.45 -3.60 -3.06
N ASP A 153 -21.30 -2.68 -2.61
CA ASP A 153 -21.22 -2.16 -1.24
C ASP A 153 -21.80 -3.13 -0.18
N GLU A 154 -22.77 -3.98 -0.54
CA GLU A 154 -23.26 -5.01 0.36
C GLU A 154 -22.30 -6.21 0.48
N LYS A 155 -21.64 -6.61 -0.60
CA LYS A 155 -20.68 -7.73 -0.57
C LYS A 155 -19.40 -7.40 0.18
N VAL A 156 -18.88 -6.17 0.05
CA VAL A 156 -17.68 -5.72 0.78
C VAL A 156 -17.96 -5.64 2.28
N LYS A 157 -19.15 -5.18 2.69
CA LYS A 157 -19.56 -5.15 4.12
C LYS A 157 -19.72 -6.55 4.70
N ASN A 158 -20.19 -7.53 3.94
CA ASN A 158 -20.33 -8.91 4.40
C ASN A 158 -18.98 -9.64 4.46
N SER A 159 -18.04 -9.38 3.57
CA SER A 159 -16.69 -9.95 3.64
C SER A 159 -15.91 -9.47 4.87
N ALA A 160 -16.03 -8.19 5.23
CA ALA A 160 -15.41 -7.64 6.45
C ALA A 160 -16.02 -8.25 7.74
N ARG A 161 -17.29 -8.67 7.68
CA ARG A 161 -17.98 -9.29 8.83
C ARG A 161 -17.68 -10.78 8.99
N MET A 162 -17.32 -11.49 7.92
CA MET A 162 -16.96 -12.92 7.97
C MET A 162 -15.50 -13.15 8.36
N LEU A 163 -14.59 -12.18 8.17
CA LEU A 163 -13.18 -12.31 8.56
C LEU A 163 -12.92 -12.10 10.05
N GLY A 164 -13.95 -11.79 10.85
CA GLY A 164 -13.85 -11.54 12.29
C GLY A 164 -14.16 -12.74 13.21
N GLN A 165 -14.60 -13.87 12.70
CA GLN A 165 -14.98 -15.03 13.51
C GLN A 165 -14.71 -16.36 12.81
N GLU A 166 -13.45 -16.77 12.69
CA GLU A 166 -13.12 -18.19 12.57
C GLU A 166 -11.80 -18.47 13.27
N ASN A 167 -11.90 -19.22 14.35
CA ASN A 167 -10.79 -19.74 15.14
C ASN A 167 -9.93 -20.70 14.30
N ALA A 168 -8.61 -20.60 14.51
CA ALA A 168 -7.63 -21.52 13.99
C ALA A 168 -7.82 -22.91 14.61
N GLU A 169 -8.52 -23.79 13.92
CA GLU A 169 -8.35 -25.25 14.05
C GLU A 169 -8.86 -25.93 12.78
N ASN A 170 -7.99 -26.76 12.20
CA ASN A 170 -8.22 -27.73 11.11
C ASN A 170 -8.46 -27.18 9.70
N ARG A 171 -7.37 -26.98 8.94
CA ARG A 171 -7.37 -27.27 7.50
C ARG A 171 -6.15 -28.12 7.14
N SER A 172 -6.43 -29.37 6.82
CA SER A 172 -5.52 -30.32 6.17
C SER A 172 -5.03 -29.76 4.83
N ALA A 173 -3.74 -29.98 4.55
CA ALA A 173 -3.11 -29.71 3.27
C ALA A 173 -3.89 -30.37 2.12
N GLY A 174 -4.59 -29.53 1.36
CA GLY A 174 -5.23 -29.90 0.08
C GLY A 174 -4.49 -29.22 -1.04
N THR A 175 -3.89 -30.02 -1.90
CA THR A 175 -3.34 -29.68 -3.19
C THR A 175 -4.22 -28.67 -3.90
N ILE A 176 -3.67 -27.52 -4.33
CA ILE A 176 -4.36 -26.57 -5.22
C ILE A 176 -4.43 -27.22 -6.60
N GLY A 177 -5.39 -28.12 -6.75
CA GLY A 177 -5.82 -28.69 -8.00
C GLY A 177 -7.02 -27.91 -8.53
N GLN A 178 -6.90 -27.48 -9.78
CA GLN A 178 -7.96 -27.07 -10.70
C GLN A 178 -9.35 -27.55 -10.29
N GLU A 179 -10.19 -26.62 -9.76
CA GLU A 179 -11.65 -26.67 -9.92
C GLU A 179 -12.28 -25.40 -9.31
N ALA A 180 -12.41 -24.36 -10.14
CA ALA A 180 -13.49 -23.38 -10.09
C ALA A 180 -13.56 -22.67 -11.44
N ALA A 181 -14.29 -23.24 -12.36
CA ALA A 181 -14.70 -22.56 -13.60
C ALA A 181 -15.58 -21.37 -13.23
N GLY A 182 -15.06 -20.12 -13.40
CA GLY A 182 -15.86 -18.91 -13.29
C GLY A 182 -15.19 -17.75 -12.58
N ASN A 183 -14.10 -17.27 -13.08
CA ASN A 183 -13.45 -15.97 -13.07
C ASN A 183 -11.93 -16.12 -12.96
N GLU A 184 -11.31 -16.40 -14.10
CA GLU A 184 -9.85 -16.45 -14.21
C GLU A 184 -9.24 -15.10 -13.84
N ALA A 185 -8.10 -15.14 -13.14
CA ALA A 185 -7.32 -13.94 -12.85
C ALA A 185 -7.03 -13.13 -14.13
N VAL A 186 -7.02 -11.84 -14.04
CA VAL A 186 -6.69 -10.96 -15.18
C VAL A 186 -5.18 -10.98 -15.37
N MET A 187 -4.68 -11.87 -16.23
CA MET A 187 -3.26 -12.04 -16.54
C MET A 187 -3.01 -11.77 -18.02
N ASN A 188 -2.00 -10.95 -18.32
CA ASN A 188 -1.62 -10.55 -19.69
C ASN A 188 -2.81 -10.13 -20.57
N ALA A 189 -3.87 -9.63 -19.96
CA ALA A 189 -5.10 -9.25 -20.65
C ALA A 189 -4.88 -7.96 -21.45
N PRO A 190 -5.38 -7.87 -22.70
CA PRO A 190 -5.20 -6.68 -23.51
C PRO A 190 -6.00 -5.50 -22.95
N ILE A 191 -5.39 -4.31 -23.02
CA ILE A 191 -6.02 -3.02 -22.73
C ILE A 191 -5.54 -2.00 -23.76
N THR A 192 -6.46 -1.23 -24.34
CA THR A 192 -6.12 -0.19 -25.34
C THR A 192 -6.22 1.18 -24.70
N VAL A 193 -5.09 1.88 -24.63
CA VAL A 193 -5.00 3.25 -24.10
C VAL A 193 -4.43 4.16 -25.17
N GLN A 194 -5.14 5.25 -25.49
CA GLN A 194 -4.78 6.22 -26.55
C GLN A 194 -4.44 5.54 -27.89
N GLY A 195 -5.18 4.49 -28.27
CA GLY A 195 -4.98 3.77 -29.52
C GLY A 195 -3.80 2.78 -29.53
N LYS A 196 -3.02 2.70 -28.45
CA LYS A 196 -1.94 1.73 -28.28
C LYS A 196 -2.43 0.57 -27.40
N GLU A 197 -2.13 -0.67 -27.82
CA GLU A 197 -2.41 -1.86 -27.06
C GLU A 197 -1.30 -2.15 -26.06
N TYR A 198 -1.70 -2.48 -24.81
CA TYR A 198 -0.85 -2.93 -23.74
C TYR A 198 -1.41 -4.24 -23.19
N LYS A 199 -0.57 -4.95 -22.42
CA LYS A 199 -0.98 -6.12 -21.65
C LYS A 199 -0.95 -5.76 -20.18
N MET A 200 -1.99 -6.18 -19.43
CA MET A 200 -2.08 -5.92 -18.00
C MET A 200 -2.30 -7.19 -17.20
N THR A 201 -1.74 -7.23 -16.01
CA THR A 201 -2.07 -8.19 -14.96
C THR A 201 -2.62 -7.41 -13.77
N CYS A 202 -3.79 -7.79 -13.27
CA CYS A 202 -4.45 -7.04 -12.20
C CYS A 202 -4.39 -7.80 -10.89
N VAL A 203 -4.05 -7.07 -9.81
CA VAL A 203 -3.92 -7.59 -8.45
C VAL A 203 -4.51 -6.59 -7.48
N SER A 204 -5.18 -7.05 -6.41
CA SER A 204 -5.55 -6.19 -5.29
C SER A 204 -4.78 -6.57 -4.03
N MET A 205 -4.20 -5.58 -3.37
CA MET A 205 -3.58 -5.68 -2.04
C MET A 205 -4.43 -4.97 -0.97
N GLY A 206 -5.77 -5.00 -1.17
CA GLY A 206 -6.75 -4.19 -0.44
C GLY A 206 -7.17 -2.94 -1.23
N ASN A 207 -6.36 -2.51 -2.18
CA ASN A 207 -6.64 -1.50 -3.21
C ASN A 207 -6.25 -2.04 -4.59
N PRO A 208 -6.89 -1.57 -5.69
CA PRO A 208 -6.74 -2.16 -7.02
C PRO A 208 -5.47 -1.67 -7.73
N HIS A 209 -4.76 -2.59 -8.39
CA HIS A 209 -3.55 -2.34 -9.18
C HIS A 209 -3.63 -3.00 -10.55
N ALA A 210 -3.18 -2.29 -11.59
CA ALA A 210 -2.94 -2.81 -12.93
C ALA A 210 -1.44 -2.70 -13.24
N VAL A 211 -0.79 -3.85 -13.37
CA VAL A 211 0.63 -3.95 -13.69
C VAL A 211 0.80 -4.08 -15.20
N ILE A 212 1.55 -3.15 -15.78
CA ILE A 212 1.82 -3.03 -17.22
C ILE A 212 3.31 -3.24 -17.46
N PHE A 213 3.68 -4.31 -18.15
CA PHE A 213 5.08 -4.56 -18.51
C PHE A 213 5.49 -3.69 -19.70
N VAL A 214 6.63 -3.02 -19.57
CA VAL A 214 7.19 -2.11 -20.57
C VAL A 214 8.70 -2.35 -20.74
N ASP A 215 9.23 -2.07 -21.94
CA ASP A 215 10.67 -2.22 -22.23
C ASP A 215 11.51 -1.12 -21.60
N ASP A 216 10.96 0.08 -21.48
CA ASP A 216 11.62 1.24 -20.87
C ASP A 216 10.64 1.98 -19.97
N VAL A 217 10.93 1.97 -18.67
CA VAL A 217 10.15 2.68 -17.66
C VAL A 217 10.75 4.07 -17.37
N THR A 218 12.04 4.28 -17.65
CA THR A 218 12.75 5.51 -17.30
C THR A 218 12.28 6.70 -18.13
N ASN A 219 12.16 6.51 -19.44
CA ASN A 219 11.76 7.55 -20.38
C ASN A 219 10.25 7.59 -20.64
N LEU A 220 9.47 6.84 -19.86
CA LEU A 220 8.02 6.80 -20.01
C LEU A 220 7.39 8.13 -19.55
N GLU A 221 6.61 8.78 -20.41
CA GLU A 221 5.84 9.99 -20.08
C GLU A 221 4.59 9.62 -19.25
N ILE A 222 4.81 9.16 -18.01
CA ILE A 222 3.76 8.59 -17.15
C ILE A 222 2.63 9.60 -16.87
N GLY A 223 2.96 10.89 -16.74
CA GLY A 223 1.98 11.96 -16.58
C GLY A 223 1.03 12.13 -17.75
N GLN A 224 1.44 11.72 -18.97
CA GLN A 224 0.60 11.79 -20.15
C GLN A 224 -0.32 10.58 -20.31
N ILE A 225 0.13 9.38 -19.88
CA ILE A 225 -0.64 8.14 -20.09
C ILE A 225 -1.36 7.66 -18.83
N GLY A 226 -0.83 7.94 -17.64
CA GLY A 226 -1.36 7.49 -16.36
C GLY A 226 -2.83 7.84 -16.14
N PRO A 227 -3.28 9.09 -16.39
CA PRO A 227 -4.70 9.45 -16.26
C PRO A 227 -5.65 8.61 -17.10
N TYR A 228 -5.21 8.16 -18.29
CA TYR A 228 -6.04 7.34 -19.17
C TYR A 228 -6.12 5.88 -18.71
N PHE A 229 -5.09 5.37 -18.05
CA PHE A 229 -5.15 4.07 -17.36
C PHE A 229 -6.03 4.17 -16.13
N GLU A 230 -5.80 5.13 -15.24
CA GLU A 230 -6.57 5.32 -14.00
C GLU A 230 -8.08 5.36 -14.27
N ASN A 231 -8.50 6.11 -15.32
CA ASN A 231 -9.90 6.34 -15.65
C ASN A 231 -10.42 5.44 -16.78
N HIS A 232 -9.70 4.37 -17.12
CA HIS A 232 -10.12 3.49 -18.21
C HIS A 232 -11.43 2.77 -17.86
N LYS A 233 -12.34 2.65 -18.85
CA LYS A 233 -13.68 2.07 -18.69
C LYS A 233 -13.71 0.65 -18.13
N ARG A 234 -12.60 -0.11 -18.19
CA ARG A 234 -12.46 -1.40 -17.52
C ARG A 234 -12.35 -1.31 -16.00
N PHE A 235 -12.11 -0.12 -15.45
CA PHE A 235 -11.89 0.11 -14.03
C PHE A 235 -12.98 1.06 -13.47
N PRO A 236 -14.18 0.56 -13.13
CA PRO A 236 -15.31 1.39 -12.71
C PRO A 236 -15.06 2.16 -11.40
N LYS A 237 -14.09 1.72 -10.58
CA LYS A 237 -13.65 2.40 -9.34
C LYS A 237 -12.27 3.04 -9.49
N ARG A 238 -11.80 3.25 -10.73
CA ARG A 238 -10.44 3.67 -11.07
C ARG A 238 -9.40 2.68 -10.54
N ILE A 239 -8.13 2.85 -10.89
CA ILE A 239 -7.07 1.91 -10.55
C ILE A 239 -5.74 2.63 -10.37
N ASN A 240 -4.85 2.09 -9.52
CA ASN A 240 -3.43 2.41 -9.54
C ASN A 240 -2.79 1.66 -10.71
N THR A 241 -1.82 2.25 -11.37
CA THR A 241 -1.15 1.63 -12.52
C THR A 241 0.35 1.62 -12.32
N GLU A 242 0.93 0.42 -12.31
CA GLU A 242 2.35 0.19 -12.19
C GLU A 242 2.94 -0.10 -13.57
N PHE A 243 3.87 0.73 -14.04
CA PHE A 243 4.67 0.49 -15.23
C PHE A 243 5.96 -0.17 -14.81
N VAL A 244 6.23 -1.38 -15.35
CA VAL A 244 7.26 -2.27 -14.82
C VAL A 244 8.17 -2.74 -15.94
N LYS A 245 9.49 -2.59 -15.73
CA LYS A 245 10.55 -3.22 -16.52
C LYS A 245 11.17 -4.33 -15.69
N VAL A 246 11.13 -5.55 -16.20
CA VAL A 246 11.85 -6.69 -15.61
C VAL A 246 13.32 -6.57 -16.00
N LEU A 247 14.22 -6.51 -15.01
CA LEU A 247 15.67 -6.44 -15.24
C LEU A 247 16.29 -7.84 -15.23
N ASP A 248 15.87 -8.67 -14.28
CA ASP A 248 16.25 -10.08 -14.14
C ASP A 248 15.24 -10.82 -13.26
N ARG A 249 15.50 -12.08 -12.92
CA ARG A 249 14.57 -12.91 -12.10
C ARG A 249 14.41 -12.42 -10.65
N HIS A 250 15.25 -11.53 -10.19
CA HIS A 250 15.27 -11.04 -8.81
C HIS A 250 15.00 -9.54 -8.69
N THR A 251 14.97 -8.82 -9.83
CA THR A 251 14.95 -7.36 -9.83
C THR A 251 14.02 -6.81 -10.90
N VAL A 252 13.17 -5.89 -10.50
CA VAL A 252 12.32 -5.12 -11.42
C VAL A 252 12.45 -3.63 -11.13
N GLN A 253 12.23 -2.80 -12.15
CA GLN A 253 12.14 -1.35 -12.00
C GLN A 253 10.70 -0.92 -12.23
N MET A 254 10.16 -0.08 -11.35
CA MET A 254 8.76 0.32 -11.35
C MET A 254 8.61 1.84 -11.22
N ARG A 255 7.67 2.39 -12.00
CA ARG A 255 7.07 3.71 -11.75
C ARG A 255 5.56 3.53 -11.61
N VAL A 256 4.92 4.33 -10.76
CA VAL A 256 3.52 4.19 -10.43
C VAL A 256 2.73 5.47 -10.67
N TRP A 257 1.55 5.32 -11.25
CA TRP A 257 0.50 6.34 -11.25
C TRP A 257 -0.57 5.93 -10.24
N GLU A 258 -0.62 6.62 -9.10
CA GLU A 258 -1.58 6.33 -8.04
C GLU A 258 -2.93 7.00 -8.28
N ARG A 259 -3.98 6.25 -8.02
CA ARG A 259 -5.38 6.67 -8.15
C ARG A 259 -5.68 7.91 -7.31
N GLY A 260 -5.99 9.02 -7.98
CA GLY A 260 -6.34 10.30 -7.36
C GLY A 260 -5.15 11.15 -6.90
N THR A 261 -3.91 10.65 -7.03
CA THR A 261 -2.70 11.35 -6.59
C THR A 261 -1.77 11.68 -7.77
N GLY A 262 -1.68 10.78 -8.74
CA GLY A 262 -0.72 10.90 -9.84
C GLY A 262 0.56 10.11 -9.60
N GLU A 263 1.65 10.50 -10.25
CA GLU A 263 2.94 9.83 -10.05
C GLU A 263 3.51 10.12 -8.67
N THR A 264 3.91 9.05 -7.96
CA THR A 264 4.54 9.13 -6.64
C THR A 264 5.91 8.45 -6.63
N LEU A 265 6.72 8.77 -5.60
CA LEU A 265 8.06 8.19 -5.46
C LEU A 265 8.04 6.71 -5.06
N ALA A 266 6.98 6.26 -4.37
CA ALA A 266 6.86 4.89 -3.88
C ALA A 266 5.43 4.55 -3.47
N CYS A 267 4.93 3.41 -3.96
CA CYS A 267 3.67 2.80 -3.53
C CYS A 267 3.92 1.38 -3.00
N GLY A 268 3.77 1.18 -1.69
CA GLY A 268 4.06 -0.12 -1.06
C GLY A 268 3.15 -1.25 -1.54
N THR A 269 1.84 -1.00 -1.66
CA THR A 269 0.88 -1.97 -2.22
C THR A 269 1.11 -2.20 -3.71
N GLY A 270 1.53 -1.17 -4.45
CA GLY A 270 1.93 -1.27 -5.84
C GLY A 270 3.16 -2.17 -6.03
N CYS A 271 4.16 -2.09 -5.14
CA CYS A 271 5.30 -3.02 -5.14
C CYS A 271 4.85 -4.47 -4.94
N CYS A 272 3.95 -4.70 -3.97
CA CYS A 272 3.40 -6.04 -3.72
C CYS A 272 2.65 -6.57 -4.95
N ALA A 273 1.77 -5.76 -5.54
CA ALA A 273 1.03 -6.11 -6.75
C ALA A 273 1.97 -6.38 -7.94
N THR A 274 3.02 -5.59 -8.09
CA THR A 274 4.06 -5.77 -9.13
C THR A 274 4.77 -7.11 -8.98
N ALA A 275 5.27 -7.44 -7.78
CA ALA A 275 5.95 -8.71 -7.55
C ALA A 275 5.00 -9.89 -7.80
N VAL A 276 3.77 -9.86 -7.28
CA VAL A 276 2.77 -10.90 -7.53
C VAL A 276 2.50 -11.05 -9.02
N ALA A 277 2.33 -9.95 -9.76
CA ALA A 277 2.11 -10.00 -11.21
C ALA A 277 3.32 -10.59 -11.95
N CYS A 278 4.55 -10.24 -11.57
CA CYS A 278 5.76 -10.81 -12.16
C CYS A 278 5.86 -12.33 -11.93
N ILE A 279 5.61 -12.76 -10.69
CA ILE A 279 5.63 -14.18 -10.30
C ILE A 279 4.56 -14.98 -11.03
N LEU A 280 3.34 -14.45 -11.13
CA LEU A 280 2.24 -15.09 -11.86
C LEU A 280 2.55 -15.28 -13.35
N ASN A 281 3.32 -14.38 -13.95
CA ASN A 281 3.73 -14.43 -15.35
C ASN A 281 5.07 -15.15 -15.55
N ASP A 282 5.63 -15.80 -14.53
CA ASP A 282 6.94 -16.51 -14.54
C ASP A 282 8.11 -15.64 -15.00
N LEU A 283 8.05 -14.34 -14.68
CA LEU A 283 9.09 -13.37 -15.03
C LEU A 283 10.16 -13.25 -13.94
N THR A 284 9.81 -13.55 -12.69
CA THR A 284 10.69 -13.46 -11.53
C THR A 284 10.50 -14.66 -10.60
N ASP A 285 11.44 -14.82 -9.67
CA ASP A 285 11.31 -15.75 -8.54
C ASP A 285 10.39 -15.18 -7.47
N ASP A 286 10.08 -15.96 -6.41
CA ASP A 286 9.11 -15.60 -5.36
C ASP A 286 9.60 -14.47 -4.44
N THR A 287 10.86 -14.05 -4.55
CA THR A 287 11.43 -12.88 -3.87
C THR A 287 12.00 -11.91 -4.90
N VAL A 288 11.51 -10.66 -4.87
CA VAL A 288 11.78 -9.64 -5.89
C VAL A 288 12.16 -8.32 -5.25
N THR A 289 13.27 -7.74 -5.67
CA THR A 289 13.63 -6.34 -5.39
C THR A 289 12.94 -5.43 -6.39
N VAL A 290 12.06 -4.57 -5.91
CA VAL A 290 11.38 -3.54 -6.69
C VAL A 290 12.12 -2.22 -6.53
N LYS A 291 12.74 -1.74 -7.61
CA LYS A 291 13.41 -0.43 -7.69
C LYS A 291 12.40 0.66 -8.04
N LEU A 292 12.31 1.65 -7.18
CA LEU A 292 11.40 2.80 -7.28
C LEU A 292 12.18 4.09 -7.48
N LEU A 293 11.48 5.19 -7.77
CA LEU A 293 12.10 6.52 -7.74
C LEU A 293 12.62 6.89 -6.35
N GLY A 294 11.91 6.47 -5.30
CA GLY A 294 12.24 6.79 -3.90
C GLY A 294 13.15 5.79 -3.20
N GLY A 295 13.54 4.67 -3.82
CA GLY A 295 14.40 3.65 -3.21
C GLY A 295 14.07 2.24 -3.66
N GLU A 296 14.44 1.25 -2.86
CA GLU A 296 14.24 -0.17 -3.15
C GLU A 296 13.41 -0.83 -2.03
N ILE A 297 12.53 -1.74 -2.44
CA ILE A 297 11.69 -2.56 -1.54
C ILE A 297 11.78 -4.01 -1.99
N GLU A 298 12.06 -4.91 -1.08
CA GLU A 298 12.02 -6.35 -1.32
C GLU A 298 10.61 -6.87 -1.02
N ILE A 299 10.06 -7.63 -1.96
CA ILE A 299 8.77 -8.31 -1.83
C ILE A 299 8.99 -9.81 -1.93
N THR A 300 8.43 -10.55 -0.98
CA THR A 300 8.40 -12.01 -1.00
C THR A 300 6.95 -12.47 -0.99
N TRP A 301 6.56 -13.29 -1.95
CA TRP A 301 5.28 -13.99 -1.92
C TRP A 301 5.47 -15.42 -1.45
N ASP A 302 5.12 -15.69 -0.20
CA ASP A 302 4.99 -17.05 0.32
C ASP A 302 3.75 -17.69 -0.29
N ARG A 303 3.96 -18.52 -1.30
CA ARG A 303 2.86 -19.13 -2.07
C ARG A 303 2.13 -20.22 -1.29
N ASP A 304 2.81 -20.89 -0.35
CA ASP A 304 2.23 -21.96 0.48
C ASP A 304 1.28 -21.35 1.52
N ALA A 305 1.70 -20.28 2.18
CA ALA A 305 0.85 -19.53 3.11
C ALA A 305 -0.09 -18.55 2.39
N ASN A 306 0.13 -18.28 1.11
CA ASN A 306 -0.53 -17.23 0.32
C ASN A 306 -0.44 -15.86 0.98
N LEU A 307 0.76 -15.49 1.44
CA LEU A 307 1.02 -14.21 2.11
C LEU A 307 2.12 -13.43 1.40
N VAL A 308 1.89 -12.15 1.21
CA VAL A 308 2.88 -11.22 0.66
C VAL A 308 3.55 -10.47 1.80
N TYR A 309 4.87 -10.49 1.79
CA TYR A 309 5.71 -9.74 2.73
C TYR A 309 6.45 -8.62 2.01
N MET A 310 6.47 -7.45 2.63
CA MET A 310 7.18 -6.28 2.13
C MET A 310 8.28 -5.90 3.12
N THR A 311 9.53 -5.95 2.69
CA THR A 311 10.70 -5.56 3.49
C THR A 311 11.32 -4.30 2.90
N GLY A 312 11.50 -3.27 3.71
CA GLY A 312 12.09 -2.02 3.22
C GLY A 312 12.62 -1.13 4.34
N PRO A 313 13.34 -0.07 3.96
CA PRO A 313 13.92 0.85 4.91
C PRO A 313 12.88 1.74 5.58
N ALA A 314 13.27 2.25 6.74
CA ALA A 314 12.62 3.34 7.44
C ALA A 314 13.70 4.32 7.91
N VAL A 315 13.59 5.58 7.57
CA VAL A 315 14.65 6.58 7.79
C VAL A 315 14.12 7.74 8.63
N THR A 316 14.81 8.03 9.74
CA THR A 316 14.62 9.27 10.49
C THR A 316 15.41 10.38 9.81
N VAL A 317 14.73 11.49 9.50
CA VAL A 317 15.36 12.65 8.85
C VAL A 317 15.82 13.65 9.90
N PHE A 318 14.90 14.10 10.78
CA PHE A 318 15.19 14.98 11.89
C PHE A 318 14.09 14.90 12.95
N GLU A 319 14.39 15.46 14.12
CA GLU A 319 13.45 15.65 15.22
C GLU A 319 13.32 17.15 15.53
N GLY A 320 12.19 17.56 16.09
CA GLY A 320 11.94 18.95 16.40
C GLY A 320 10.77 19.19 17.33
N GLU A 321 10.55 20.47 17.63
CA GLU A 321 9.40 20.93 18.37
C GLU A 321 8.61 21.95 17.54
N TYR A 322 7.29 21.79 17.51
CA TYR A 322 6.38 22.69 16.80
C TYR A 322 5.46 23.40 17.82
N PRO A 323 5.32 24.74 17.78
CA PRO A 323 4.43 25.47 18.69
C PRO A 323 2.96 25.15 18.36
N VAL A 324 2.22 24.54 19.30
CA VAL A 324 0.81 24.15 19.14
C VAL A 324 -0.14 25.21 19.72
N GLY A 325 0.33 26.37 20.05
CA GLY A 325 -0.44 27.44 20.65
C GLY A 325 -0.01 28.80 20.15
N GLY A 326 -0.54 29.22 19.01
CA GLY A 326 -0.42 30.54 18.46
C GLY A 326 -1.57 30.75 17.49
N SER A 327 -2.62 31.44 17.92
CA SER A 327 -3.47 32.20 17.01
C SER A 327 -2.61 33.31 16.46
N ASP A 328 -2.21 33.24 15.18
CA ASP A 328 -1.86 34.45 14.42
C ASP A 328 -3.11 35.13 13.93
#